data_cb9918583a811cf307be64f5ff9f676b
#
_entry.id   cb9918583a811cf307be64f5ff9f676b
#
_cell.length_a   1.000
_cell.length_b   1.000
_cell.length_c   1.000
_cell.angle_alpha   90.00
_cell.angle_beta   90.00
_cell.angle_gamma   90.00
#
_symmetry.space_group_name_H-M   'P 1'
#
loop_
_entity.id
_entity.type
_entity.pdbx_description
1 polymer ?
#
loop_
_entity_poly.entity_id
_entity_poly.type
_entity_poly.pdbx_seq_one_letter_code
_entity_poly.pdbx_strand_id
1 'polypeptide(L)'
;MNNNLNFRLGKYEPATDSIIVNTGENSILVIRCKECNSSVIFDDPNDIVYLYRLAEETPLLYAKLVLKENGLQNFVDAMNEFN
;
A
#
# COMPACT_ATOMS: atom_id res chain seq x y z
N MET A 1 11.19 8.35 20.51
CA MET A 1 11.10 8.26 19.96
C MET A 1 10.71 7.83 19.08
N ASN A 2 10.42 7.77 18.62
CA ASN A 2 9.93 7.23 17.82
C ASN A 2 10.49 7.07 16.69
N ASN A 3 11.16 6.86 16.34
CA ASN A 3 11.78 6.49 15.39
C ASN A 3 11.18 6.02 14.34
N ASN A 4 10.31 5.82 14.37
CA ASN A 4 9.66 5.21 13.49
C ASN A 4 9.26 5.96 12.36
N LEU A 5 8.81 5.37 11.33
CA LEU A 5 8.27 6.00 10.18
C LEU A 5 7.06 6.76 10.56
N ASN A 6 7.17 8.05 10.69
CA ASN A 6 6.05 8.91 10.93
C ASN A 6 5.55 9.41 9.62
N PHE A 7 4.61 8.68 9.03
CA PHE A 7 3.99 9.10 7.79
C PHE A 7 3.06 10.26 8.12
N ARG A 8 3.38 11.43 7.61
CA ARG A 8 2.55 12.58 7.86
C ARG A 8 1.43 12.72 6.86
N LEU A 9 1.76 12.50 5.60
CA LEU A 9 0.80 12.64 4.52
C LEU A 9 1.07 11.56 3.50
N GLY A 10 0.02 11.01 2.96
CA GLY A 10 0.13 10.07 1.85
C GLY A 10 -0.88 10.44 0.81
N LYS A 11 -0.49 10.36 -0.45
CA LYS A 11 -1.34 10.71 -1.57
C LYS A 11 -1.16 9.69 -2.67
N TYR A 12 -2.27 9.22 -3.22
CA TYR A 12 -2.24 8.37 -4.40
C TYR A 12 -2.20 9.26 -5.63
N GLU A 13 -1.26 8.97 -6.53
CA GLU A 13 -1.12 9.71 -7.76
C GLU A 13 -1.55 8.82 -8.92
N PRO A 14 -2.74 9.04 -9.49
CA PRO A 14 -3.25 8.15 -10.55
C PRO A 14 -2.40 8.15 -11.81
N ALA A 15 -1.79 9.28 -12.13
CA ALA A 15 -1.01 9.39 -13.37
C ALA A 15 0.14 8.41 -13.42
N THR A 16 0.74 8.09 -12.26
CA THR A 16 1.85 7.19 -12.18
C THR A 16 1.54 5.92 -11.38
N ASP A 17 0.29 5.78 -10.92
CA ASP A 17 -0.13 4.66 -10.09
C ASP A 17 0.82 4.47 -8.92
N SER A 18 1.06 5.56 -8.20
CA SER A 18 2.02 5.58 -7.11
C SER A 18 1.44 6.24 -5.89
N ILE A 19 1.99 5.88 -4.73
CA ILE A 19 1.69 6.58 -3.50
C ILE A 19 2.91 7.38 -3.10
N ILE A 20 2.70 8.66 -2.83
CA ILE A 20 3.76 9.55 -2.41
C ILE A 20 3.55 9.83 -0.95
N VAL A 21 4.52 9.45 -0.13
CA VAL A 21 4.41 9.57 1.32
C VAL A 21 5.49 10.52 1.81
N ASN A 22 5.09 11.46 2.66
CA ASN A 22 6.04 12.34 3.31
C ASN A 22 6.47 11.68 4.61
N THR A 23 7.73 11.27 4.67
CA THR A 23 8.26 10.55 5.83
C THR A 23 9.00 11.43 6.80
N GLY A 24 9.06 12.74 6.53
CA GLY A 24 9.74 13.67 7.42
C GLY A 24 10.04 14.96 6.71
N GLU A 25 10.94 15.76 7.30
CA GLU A 25 11.33 17.00 6.66
C GLU A 25 12.08 16.69 5.39
N ASN A 26 11.73 17.05 4.31
CA ASN A 26 12.44 16.88 3.05
C ASN A 26 12.59 15.42 2.59
N SER A 27 11.85 14.51 3.18
CA SER A 27 11.95 13.10 2.80
C SER A 27 10.64 12.64 2.17
N ILE A 28 10.75 12.04 1.00
CA ILE A 28 9.60 11.55 0.28
C ILE A 28 9.86 10.10 -0.13
N LEU A 29 8.88 9.25 0.13
CA LEU A 29 8.92 7.86 -0.31
C LEU A 29 7.90 7.69 -1.41
N VAL A 30 8.31 7.11 -2.52
CA VAL A 30 7.41 6.83 -3.64
C VAL A 30 7.21 5.32 -3.72
N ILE A 31 5.96 4.89 -3.64
CA ILE A 31 5.61 3.48 -3.71
C ILE A 31 4.84 3.25 -5.00
N ARG A 32 5.37 2.38 -5.84
CA ARG A 32 4.74 2.07 -7.12
C ARG A 32 3.80 0.91 -6.94
N CYS A 33 2.51 1.18 -7.02
CA CYS A 33 1.48 0.21 -6.68
C CYS A 33 1.52 -1.00 -7.61
N LYS A 34 1.70 -0.78 -8.90
CA LYS A 34 1.73 -1.88 -9.85
C LYS A 34 2.83 -2.89 -9.51
N GLU A 35 4.00 -2.38 -9.16
CA GLU A 35 5.11 -3.26 -8.81
C GLU A 35 4.87 -4.00 -7.53
N CYS A 36 4.32 -3.32 -6.53
CA CYS A 36 4.03 -3.95 -5.25
C CYS A 36 2.93 -4.99 -5.38
N ASN A 37 1.88 -4.67 -6.15
CA ASN A 37 0.76 -5.58 -6.31
C ASN A 37 1.14 -6.83 -7.12
N SER A 38 2.14 -6.70 -8.00
CA SER A 38 2.52 -7.80 -8.86
C SER A 38 3.14 -8.98 -8.10
N SER A 39 3.59 -8.73 -6.87
CA SER A 39 4.18 -9.79 -6.06
C SER A 39 3.14 -10.49 -5.19
N VAL A 40 1.89 -10.03 -5.21
CA VAL A 40 0.84 -10.61 -4.39
C VAL A 40 0.15 -11.74 -5.17
N ILE A 41 -0.12 -12.84 -4.50
CA ILE A 41 -0.80 -13.99 -5.09
C ILE A 41 -2.27 -13.92 -4.72
N PHE A 42 -3.13 -13.98 -5.72
CA PHE A 42 -4.57 -13.90 -5.53
C PHE A 42 -5.22 -15.23 -5.91
N ASP A 43 -6.16 -15.69 -5.09
CA ASP A 43 -6.98 -16.84 -5.48
C ASP A 43 -7.91 -16.46 -6.61
N ASP A 44 -8.45 -15.25 -6.55
CA ASP A 44 -9.28 -14.69 -7.61
C ASP A 44 -8.54 -13.46 -8.16
N PRO A 45 -8.14 -13.47 -9.44
CA PRO A 45 -7.40 -12.33 -9.98
C PRO A 45 -8.14 -11.00 -9.87
N ASN A 46 -9.46 -11.02 -9.77
CA ASN A 46 -10.24 -9.80 -9.65
C ASN A 46 -10.02 -9.13 -8.29
N ASP A 47 -9.50 -9.84 -7.32
CA ASP A 47 -9.27 -9.28 -5.99
C ASP A 47 -8.22 -8.17 -5.99
N ILE A 48 -7.45 -8.04 -7.05
CA ILE A 48 -6.47 -6.96 -7.14
C ILE A 48 -7.16 -5.59 -7.03
N VAL A 49 -8.44 -5.51 -7.37
CA VAL A 49 -9.17 -4.25 -7.28
C VAL A 49 -9.22 -3.75 -5.82
N TYR A 50 -9.19 -4.65 -4.86
CA TYR A 50 -9.20 -4.24 -3.45
C TYR A 50 -7.92 -3.53 -3.07
N LEU A 51 -6.79 -3.94 -3.64
CA LEU A 51 -5.53 -3.25 -3.38
C LEU A 51 -5.51 -1.86 -4.01
N TYR A 52 -6.06 -1.71 -5.21
CA TYR A 52 -6.13 -0.39 -5.83
C TYR A 52 -7.07 0.52 -5.07
N ARG A 53 -8.18 -0.01 -4.58
CA ARG A 53 -9.10 0.79 -3.77
C ARG A 53 -8.43 1.22 -2.47
N LEU A 54 -7.68 0.32 -1.85
CA LEU A 54 -6.94 0.63 -0.63
C LEU A 54 -5.96 1.76 -0.88
N ALA A 55 -5.24 1.71 -2.01
CA ALA A 55 -4.27 2.74 -2.36
C ALA A 55 -4.94 4.08 -2.59
N GLU A 56 -6.10 4.08 -3.25
CA GLU A 56 -6.80 5.33 -3.55
C GLU A 56 -7.46 5.94 -2.33
N GLU A 57 -8.11 5.11 -1.52
CA GLU A 57 -8.91 5.61 -0.41
C GLU A 57 -8.12 5.78 0.87
N THR A 58 -7.14 4.89 1.10
CA THR A 58 -6.34 4.96 2.31
C THR A 58 -4.87 4.77 1.96
N PRO A 59 -4.26 5.75 1.29
CA PRO A 59 -2.88 5.59 0.81
C PRO A 59 -1.87 5.35 1.92
N LEU A 60 -2.07 5.94 3.10
CA LEU A 60 -1.13 5.69 4.20
C LEU A 60 -1.19 4.26 4.69
N LEU A 61 -2.39 3.68 4.72
CA LEU A 61 -2.52 2.28 5.12
C LEU A 61 -1.86 1.37 4.10
N TYR A 62 -2.08 1.64 2.81
CA TYR A 62 -1.42 0.88 1.76
C TYR A 62 0.10 0.95 1.92
N ALA A 63 0.62 2.15 2.15
CA ALA A 63 2.06 2.34 2.31
C ALA A 63 2.59 1.55 3.51
N LYS A 64 1.87 1.56 4.62
CA LYS A 64 2.30 0.81 5.80
C LYS A 64 2.33 -0.69 5.53
N LEU A 65 1.35 -1.19 4.78
CA LEU A 65 1.32 -2.60 4.43
C LEU A 65 2.48 -2.98 3.51
N VAL A 66 2.81 -2.12 2.55
CA VAL A 66 3.92 -2.38 1.64
C VAL A 66 5.24 -2.48 2.41
N LEU A 67 5.42 -1.62 3.40
CA LEU A 67 6.66 -1.59 4.17
C LEU A 67 6.75 -2.70 5.20
N LYS A 68 5.63 -3.36 5.47
CA LYS A 68 5.61 -4.47 6.41
C LYS A 68 5.85 -5.76 5.63
N GLU A 69 6.64 -6.65 6.18
CA GLU A 69 6.94 -7.91 5.50
C GLU A 69 5.66 -8.67 5.22
N ASN A 70 5.42 -9.00 3.96
CA ASN A 70 4.22 -9.71 3.49
C ASN A 70 2.92 -9.00 3.85
N GLY A 71 2.98 -7.68 4.05
CA GLY A 71 1.80 -6.94 4.50
C GLY A 71 0.63 -7.00 3.53
N LEU A 72 0.89 -6.78 2.23
CA LEU A 72 -0.18 -6.84 1.24
C LEU A 72 -0.74 -8.25 1.11
N GLN A 73 0.12 -9.26 1.10
CA GLN A 73 -0.33 -10.63 1.00
C GLN A 73 -1.19 -11.02 2.20
N ASN A 74 -0.76 -10.62 3.39
CA ASN A 74 -1.51 -10.91 4.60
C ASN A 74 -2.88 -10.21 4.58
N PHE A 75 -2.94 -9.01 4.04
CA PHE A 75 -4.20 -8.28 3.91
C PHE A 75 -5.16 -9.04 2.98
N VAL A 76 -4.66 -9.49 1.82
CA VAL A 76 -5.48 -10.22 0.87
C VAL A 76 -5.94 -11.56 1.46
N ASP A 77 -5.04 -12.25 2.14
CA ASP A 77 -5.37 -13.53 2.76
C ASP A 77 -6.43 -13.36 3.84
N ALA A 78 -6.34 -12.30 4.62
CA ALA A 78 -7.34 -12.02 5.66
C ALA A 78 -8.71 -11.73 5.05
N MET A 79 -8.73 -11.00 3.93
CA MET A 79 -9.99 -10.74 3.24
C MET A 79 -10.63 -12.03 2.77
N ASN A 80 -9.83 -12.93 2.23
CA ASN A 80 -10.35 -14.21 1.71
C ASN A 80 -10.92 -15.08 2.82
N GLU A 81 -10.40 -14.96 4.04
CA GLU A 81 -10.92 -15.72 5.16
C GLU A 81 -12.31 -15.28 5.58
N PHE A 82 -12.66 -14.04 5.30
CA PHE A 82 -13.95 -13.50 5.71
C PHE A 82 -14.97 -13.52 4.57
N ASN A 83 -14.60 -14.00 3.44
CA ASN A 83 -15.51 -14.14 2.31
C ASN A 83 -15.97 -15.62 2.13
#